data_0591c87258cd7c255c7bcff3a20326a6
#
_entry.id   0591c87258cd7c255c7bcff3a20326a6
#
_cell.length_a   1.000
_cell.length_b   1.000
_cell.length_c   1.000
_cell.angle_alpha   90.00
_cell.angle_beta   90.00
_cell.angle_gamma   90.00
#
_symmetry.space_group_name_H-M   'P 1'
#
loop_
_entity.id
_entity.type
_entity.pdbx_description
1 polymer ?
#
loop_
_entity_poly.entity_id
_entity_poly.type
_entity_poly.pdbx_seq_one_letter_code
_entity_poly.pdbx_strand_id
1 'polypeptide(L)'
;TMGVDTVGALNDEITYGNINHLILLQEGLQEKLLADIADEIVSKNKRIILIAGPSSSGKTTFSHRLSIQLEIAGLTPHPVSMDDYFLDRELSPRDENGNYNFETIASLDVDLLTKHINQLLNGEEVDVPSYNFVTGKREYHGHKLKIGQKDVLVMEGIHGLNGTLTNEIPEDAKYRIYVSALNQINLDEHNRIPSSDGRLLRRIVRDAMTRGNDARETISRWDSVRKGEEDNIFPYQEEADVMFNSAQVYE
;
A
#
# COMPACT_ATOMS: atom_id res chain seq x y z
N THR A 1 -24.18 -2.93 -4.45
CA THR A 1 -24.01 -1.79 -5.41
C THR A 1 -24.95 -0.67 -4.99
N MET A 2 -24.45 0.53 -4.84
CA MET A 2 -25.24 1.69 -4.40
C MET A 2 -26.05 2.32 -5.54
N GLY A 3 -26.12 1.67 -6.71
CA GLY A 3 -26.83 2.18 -7.89
C GLY A 3 -26.17 3.37 -8.59
N VAL A 4 -24.93 3.73 -8.16
CA VAL A 4 -24.16 4.83 -8.76
C VAL A 4 -23.00 4.19 -9.53
N ASP A 5 -23.17 4.01 -10.83
CA ASP A 5 -22.23 3.31 -11.72
C ASP A 5 -21.65 4.20 -12.82
N THR A 6 -22.18 5.43 -12.96
CA THR A 6 -21.70 6.41 -13.93
C THR A 6 -21.56 7.80 -13.31
N VAL A 7 -20.79 8.67 -13.97
CA VAL A 7 -20.69 10.09 -13.60
C VAL A 7 -22.05 10.78 -13.64
N GLY A 8 -22.91 10.39 -14.60
CA GLY A 8 -24.29 10.89 -14.66
C GLY A 8 -25.08 10.55 -13.40
N ALA A 9 -25.07 9.29 -12.99
CA ALA A 9 -25.75 8.84 -11.76
C ALA A 9 -25.20 9.56 -10.50
N LEU A 10 -23.89 9.79 -10.42
CA LEU A 10 -23.29 10.56 -9.32
C LEU A 10 -23.79 12.02 -9.32
N ASN A 11 -23.87 12.65 -10.48
CA ASN A 11 -24.39 14.01 -10.61
C ASN A 11 -25.86 14.11 -10.21
N ASP A 12 -26.65 13.08 -10.47
CA ASP A 12 -28.06 13.01 -10.03
C ASP A 12 -28.14 12.96 -8.49
N GLU A 13 -27.32 12.13 -7.82
CA GLU A 13 -27.24 12.09 -6.36
C GLU A 13 -26.82 13.44 -5.74
N ILE A 14 -25.91 14.16 -6.39
CA ILE A 14 -25.52 15.51 -5.97
C ILE A 14 -26.70 16.47 -6.13
N THR A 15 -27.40 16.43 -7.26
CA THR A 15 -28.51 17.30 -7.58
C THR A 15 -29.71 17.07 -6.64
N TYR A 16 -29.96 15.82 -6.27
CA TYR A 16 -31.01 15.46 -5.30
C TYR A 16 -30.64 15.68 -3.84
N GLY A 17 -29.40 16.10 -3.56
CA GLY A 17 -28.92 16.36 -2.20
C GLY A 17 -28.53 15.13 -1.39
N ASN A 18 -28.36 13.97 -2.03
CA ASN A 18 -28.06 12.68 -1.39
C ASN A 18 -26.56 12.43 -1.20
N ILE A 19 -25.69 13.29 -1.73
CA ILE A 19 -24.24 13.07 -1.76
C ILE A 19 -23.63 12.79 -0.37
N ASN A 20 -24.07 13.51 0.67
CA ASN A 20 -23.58 13.30 2.03
C ASN A 20 -23.94 11.90 2.55
N HIS A 21 -25.11 11.40 2.22
CA HIS A 21 -25.51 10.04 2.59
C HIS A 21 -24.69 9.00 1.84
N LEU A 22 -24.41 9.20 0.55
CA LEU A 22 -23.56 8.34 -0.26
C LEU A 22 -22.13 8.26 0.31
N ILE A 23 -21.55 9.41 0.70
CA ILE A 23 -20.22 9.46 1.34
C ILE A 23 -20.22 8.62 2.62
N LEU A 24 -21.18 8.84 3.53
CA LEU A 24 -21.26 8.10 4.79
C LEU A 24 -21.44 6.59 4.58
N LEU A 25 -22.22 6.18 3.58
CA LEU A 25 -22.36 4.76 3.23
C LEU A 25 -21.07 4.15 2.73
N GLN A 26 -20.34 4.86 1.86
CA GLN A 26 -19.06 4.39 1.33
C GLN A 26 -18.01 4.27 2.43
N GLU A 27 -17.88 5.27 3.28
CA GLU A 27 -16.95 5.26 4.40
C GLU A 27 -17.30 4.15 5.39
N GLY A 28 -18.58 4.00 5.73
CA GLY A 28 -19.06 2.92 6.61
C GLY A 28 -18.81 1.53 6.04
N LEU A 29 -18.96 1.35 4.71
CA LEU A 29 -18.63 0.10 4.04
C LEU A 29 -17.13 -0.21 4.12
N GLN A 30 -16.28 0.79 3.88
CA GLN A 30 -14.84 0.59 3.98
C GLN A 30 -14.39 0.26 5.40
N GLU A 31 -14.93 0.94 6.43
CA GLU A 31 -14.64 0.60 7.83
C GLU A 31 -15.05 -0.83 8.17
N LYS A 32 -16.22 -1.26 7.71
CA LYS A 32 -16.67 -2.64 7.90
C LYS A 32 -15.71 -3.65 7.27
N LEU A 33 -15.28 -3.42 6.02
CA LEU A 33 -14.32 -4.30 5.35
C LEU A 33 -12.96 -4.36 6.07
N LEU A 34 -12.50 -3.23 6.61
CA LEU A 34 -11.28 -3.19 7.43
C LEU A 34 -11.43 -3.99 8.72
N ALA A 35 -12.57 -3.89 9.40
CA ALA A 35 -12.87 -4.68 10.59
C ALA A 35 -12.91 -6.18 10.28
N ASP A 36 -13.58 -6.57 9.19
CA ASP A 36 -13.66 -7.97 8.75
C ASP A 36 -12.24 -8.55 8.47
N ILE A 37 -11.35 -7.76 7.84
CA ILE A 37 -9.95 -8.16 7.62
C ILE A 37 -9.19 -8.30 8.94
N ALA A 38 -9.36 -7.37 9.88
CA ALA A 38 -8.71 -7.44 11.19
C ALA A 38 -9.17 -8.68 11.98
N ASP A 39 -10.48 -8.99 11.97
CA ASP A 39 -11.04 -10.18 12.60
C ASP A 39 -10.47 -11.47 11.98
N GLU A 40 -10.29 -11.50 10.67
CA GLU A 40 -9.69 -12.64 9.97
C GLU A 40 -8.22 -12.81 10.37
N ILE A 41 -7.42 -11.74 10.44
CA ILE A 41 -6.03 -11.76 10.90
C ILE A 41 -5.93 -12.34 12.32
N VAL A 42 -6.79 -11.87 13.23
CA VAL A 42 -6.85 -12.37 14.61
C VAL A 42 -7.24 -13.86 14.65
N SER A 43 -8.28 -14.24 13.93
CA SER A 43 -8.79 -15.63 13.92
C SER A 43 -7.75 -16.62 13.39
N LYS A 44 -6.92 -16.19 12.43
CA LYS A 44 -5.83 -16.98 11.84
C LYS A 44 -4.51 -16.86 12.60
N ASN A 45 -4.47 -16.09 13.70
CA ASN A 45 -3.28 -15.85 14.52
C ASN A 45 -2.06 -15.36 13.71
N LYS A 46 -2.29 -14.46 12.76
CA LYS A 46 -1.23 -13.92 11.89
C LYS A 46 -0.42 -12.83 12.60
N ARG A 47 0.89 -12.83 12.36
CA ARG A 47 1.85 -11.96 13.04
C ARG A 47 2.50 -10.93 12.11
N ILE A 48 2.59 -11.23 10.82
CA ILE A 48 3.21 -10.41 9.78
C ILE A 48 2.15 -10.09 8.74
N ILE A 49 1.72 -8.85 8.67
CA ILE A 49 0.76 -8.35 7.70
C ILE A 49 1.54 -7.64 6.59
N LEU A 50 1.43 -8.15 5.37
CA LEU A 50 2.13 -7.65 4.19
C LEU A 50 1.13 -6.95 3.28
N ILE A 51 1.29 -5.65 3.10
CA ILE A 51 0.38 -4.81 2.31
C ILE A 51 1.09 -4.37 1.04
N ALA A 52 0.63 -4.86 -0.10
CA ALA A 52 1.13 -4.46 -1.41
C ALA A 52 0.05 -3.78 -2.25
N GLY A 53 0.48 -3.22 -3.35
CA GLY A 53 -0.37 -2.58 -4.34
C GLY A 53 0.37 -1.51 -5.12
N PRO A 54 -0.18 -1.07 -6.25
CA PRO A 54 0.49 -0.13 -7.13
C PRO A 54 0.64 1.25 -6.50
N SER A 55 1.45 2.10 -7.13
CA SER A 55 1.65 3.48 -6.65
C SER A 55 0.33 4.23 -6.53
N SER A 56 0.19 4.98 -5.44
CA SER A 56 -1.02 5.75 -5.11
C SER A 56 -2.32 4.94 -5.02
N SER A 57 -2.22 3.66 -4.69
CA SER A 57 -3.39 2.81 -4.37
C SER A 57 -3.93 3.03 -2.96
N GLY A 58 -3.28 3.85 -2.13
CA GLY A 58 -3.73 4.13 -0.76
C GLY A 58 -3.22 3.15 0.29
N LYS A 59 -2.12 2.39 0.03
CA LYS A 59 -1.52 1.42 0.98
C LYS A 59 -1.27 2.01 2.36
N THR A 60 -0.62 3.16 2.44
CA THR A 60 -0.27 3.80 3.73
C THR A 60 -1.51 4.18 4.53
N THR A 61 -2.52 4.78 3.87
CA THR A 61 -3.80 5.09 4.53
C THR A 61 -4.51 3.81 5.00
N PHE A 62 -4.53 2.78 4.16
CA PHE A 62 -5.08 1.48 4.51
C PHE A 62 -4.35 0.85 5.70
N SER A 63 -3.01 0.86 5.71
CA SER A 63 -2.18 0.34 6.81
C SER A 63 -2.52 1.01 8.14
N HIS A 64 -2.64 2.34 8.17
CA HIS A 64 -3.02 3.07 9.37
C HIS A 64 -4.44 2.74 9.85
N ARG A 65 -5.42 2.68 8.93
CA ARG A 65 -6.80 2.34 9.30
C ARG A 65 -6.92 0.89 9.77
N LEU A 66 -6.24 -0.04 9.11
CA LEU A 66 -6.18 -1.45 9.54
C LEU A 66 -5.53 -1.58 10.92
N SER A 67 -4.47 -0.81 11.19
CA SER A 67 -3.83 -0.80 12.51
C SER A 67 -4.81 -0.42 13.61
N ILE A 68 -5.68 0.58 13.39
CA ILE A 68 -6.73 0.95 14.35
C ILE A 68 -7.69 -0.22 14.59
N GLN A 69 -8.11 -0.93 13.55
CA GLN A 69 -9.00 -2.08 13.70
C GLN A 69 -8.32 -3.26 14.42
N LEU A 70 -7.02 -3.47 14.19
CA LEU A 70 -6.23 -4.47 14.92
C LEU A 70 -6.09 -4.12 16.41
N GLU A 71 -5.92 -2.83 16.76
CA GLU A 71 -5.93 -2.37 18.16
C GLU A 71 -7.29 -2.61 18.82
N ILE A 72 -8.39 -2.31 18.14
CA ILE A 72 -9.75 -2.59 18.62
C ILE A 72 -9.94 -4.09 18.85
N ALA A 73 -9.36 -4.93 17.99
CA ALA A 73 -9.38 -6.39 18.13
C ALA A 73 -8.40 -6.95 19.20
N GLY A 74 -7.65 -6.08 19.89
CA GLY A 74 -6.80 -6.44 21.04
C GLY A 74 -5.37 -6.80 20.69
N LEU A 75 -4.90 -6.49 19.48
CA LEU A 75 -3.51 -6.62 19.06
C LEU A 75 -2.77 -5.28 19.20
N THR A 76 -1.44 -5.31 19.13
CA THR A 76 -0.58 -4.13 19.11
C THR A 76 0.12 -4.07 17.75
N PRO A 77 -0.36 -3.28 16.78
CA PRO A 77 0.24 -3.17 15.46
C PRO A 77 1.49 -2.27 15.49
N HIS A 78 2.50 -2.68 14.75
CA HIS A 78 3.73 -1.91 14.50
C HIS A 78 3.85 -1.65 13.00
N PRO A 79 3.43 -0.46 12.51
CA PRO A 79 3.59 -0.09 11.11
C PRO A 79 5.06 0.09 10.75
N VAL A 80 5.49 -0.54 9.66
CA VAL A 80 6.84 -0.42 9.10
C VAL A 80 6.73 -0.25 7.58
N SER A 81 7.35 0.79 7.03
CA SER A 81 7.43 0.96 5.59
C SER A 81 8.58 0.12 5.01
N MET A 82 8.29 -0.65 3.96
CA MET A 82 9.34 -1.33 3.22
C MET A 82 10.27 -0.35 2.50
N ASP A 83 9.77 0.85 2.18
CA ASP A 83 10.58 1.90 1.56
C ASP A 83 11.75 2.34 2.47
N ASP A 84 11.67 2.12 3.79
CA ASP A 84 12.75 2.39 4.74
C ASP A 84 13.94 1.44 4.58
N TYR A 85 13.77 0.34 3.85
CA TYR A 85 14.80 -0.63 3.55
C TYR A 85 15.41 -0.48 2.15
N PHE A 86 15.14 0.62 1.42
CA PHE A 86 15.83 0.87 0.17
C PHE A 86 17.35 0.94 0.36
N LEU A 87 18.06 0.46 -0.64
CA LEU A 87 19.49 0.69 -0.77
C LEU A 87 19.76 2.19 -0.95
N ASP A 88 20.95 2.65 -0.56
CA ASP A 88 21.37 4.01 -0.89
C ASP A 88 21.19 4.25 -2.40
N ARG A 89 20.72 5.44 -2.78
CA ARG A 89 20.37 5.77 -4.18
C ARG A 89 21.46 5.40 -5.17
N GLU A 90 22.73 5.61 -4.79
CA GLU A 90 23.87 5.34 -5.65
C GLU A 90 24.06 3.84 -5.94
N LEU A 91 23.56 2.97 -5.06
CA LEU A 91 23.59 1.50 -5.18
C LEU A 91 22.35 0.94 -5.89
N SER A 92 21.31 1.75 -6.07
CA SER A 92 20.08 1.30 -6.72
C SER A 92 20.32 0.97 -8.19
N PRO A 93 19.66 -0.07 -8.72
CA PRO A 93 19.75 -0.43 -10.14
C PRO A 93 19.33 0.73 -11.04
N ARG A 94 19.83 0.71 -12.28
CA ARG A 94 19.45 1.68 -13.30
C ARG A 94 18.62 1.02 -14.40
N ASP A 95 17.68 1.77 -14.96
CA ASP A 95 16.91 1.37 -16.12
C ASP A 95 17.74 1.46 -17.43
N GLU A 96 17.13 1.07 -18.54
CA GLU A 96 17.75 1.10 -19.88
C GLU A 96 18.18 2.52 -20.31
N ASN A 97 17.59 3.55 -19.72
CA ASN A 97 17.89 4.96 -19.98
C ASN A 97 18.94 5.54 -19.01
N GLY A 98 19.46 4.72 -18.08
CA GLY A 98 20.45 5.12 -17.08
C GLY A 98 19.85 5.82 -15.85
N ASN A 99 18.53 5.92 -15.71
CA ASN A 99 17.86 6.47 -14.54
C ASN A 99 17.78 5.42 -13.42
N TYR A 100 17.76 5.86 -12.17
CA TYR A 100 17.55 4.94 -11.04
C TYR A 100 16.17 4.30 -11.12
N ASN A 101 16.13 2.97 -11.02
CA ASN A 101 14.91 2.18 -11.03
C ASN A 101 14.55 1.73 -9.61
N PHE A 102 13.67 2.48 -8.95
CA PHE A 102 13.17 2.18 -7.61
C PHE A 102 11.96 1.23 -7.61
N GLU A 103 11.44 0.86 -8.76
CA GLU A 103 10.28 -0.02 -8.88
C GLU A 103 10.68 -1.51 -8.88
N THR A 104 11.95 -1.83 -9.02
CA THR A 104 12.44 -3.22 -8.94
C THR A 104 12.76 -3.63 -7.51
N ILE A 105 12.53 -4.92 -7.18
CA ILE A 105 12.88 -5.47 -5.87
C ILE A 105 14.38 -5.38 -5.56
N ALA A 106 15.23 -5.35 -6.58
CA ALA A 106 16.68 -5.21 -6.42
C ALA A 106 17.11 -3.83 -5.87
N SER A 107 16.20 -2.86 -5.78
CA SER A 107 16.44 -1.59 -5.08
C SER A 107 16.22 -1.69 -3.57
N LEU A 108 15.62 -2.78 -3.10
CA LEU A 108 15.36 -3.05 -1.70
C LEU A 108 16.45 -3.96 -1.11
N ASP A 109 16.87 -3.69 0.12
CA ASP A 109 17.75 -4.58 0.90
C ASP A 109 16.91 -5.73 1.50
N VAL A 110 16.60 -6.71 0.63
CA VAL A 110 15.75 -7.85 0.99
C VAL A 110 16.36 -8.66 2.12
N ASP A 111 17.68 -8.84 2.11
CA ASP A 111 18.42 -9.63 3.12
C ASP A 111 18.28 -8.98 4.51
N LEU A 112 18.47 -7.66 4.60
CA LEU A 112 18.28 -6.92 5.86
C LEU A 112 16.83 -6.97 6.34
N LEU A 113 15.89 -6.76 5.43
CA LEU A 113 14.46 -6.77 5.75
C LEU A 113 14.03 -8.14 6.28
N THR A 114 14.38 -9.20 5.58
CA THR A 114 14.06 -10.58 5.98
C THR A 114 14.74 -10.95 7.31
N LYS A 115 15.99 -10.54 7.49
CA LYS A 115 16.71 -10.73 8.76
C LYS A 115 15.97 -10.06 9.91
N HIS A 116 15.56 -8.80 9.76
CA HIS A 116 14.83 -8.06 10.80
C HIS A 116 13.48 -8.72 11.11
N ILE A 117 12.72 -9.16 10.10
CA ILE A 117 11.45 -9.88 10.30
C ILE A 117 11.69 -11.14 11.14
N ASN A 118 12.68 -11.96 10.78
CA ASN A 118 12.98 -13.20 11.50
C ASN A 118 13.45 -12.94 12.95
N GLN A 119 14.28 -11.92 13.17
CA GLN A 119 14.70 -11.51 14.51
C GLN A 119 13.49 -11.06 15.35
N LEU A 120 12.60 -10.25 14.80
CA LEU A 120 11.37 -9.81 15.48
C LEU A 120 10.45 -10.99 15.82
N LEU A 121 10.26 -11.95 14.91
CA LEU A 121 9.47 -13.16 15.17
C LEU A 121 10.07 -14.01 16.30
N ASN A 122 11.40 -14.02 16.44
CA ASN A 122 12.12 -14.68 17.52
C ASN A 122 12.13 -13.87 18.83
N GLY A 123 11.49 -12.68 18.85
CA GLY A 123 11.45 -11.81 20.04
C GLY A 123 12.76 -11.07 20.31
N GLU A 124 13.61 -10.94 19.30
CA GLU A 124 14.81 -10.11 19.36
C GLU A 124 14.48 -8.63 19.10
N GLU A 125 15.35 -7.72 19.54
CA GLU A 125 15.23 -6.29 19.26
C GLU A 125 16.02 -5.95 17.99
N VAL A 126 15.43 -5.15 17.10
CA VAL A 126 16.07 -4.64 15.89
C VAL A 126 16.07 -3.11 15.88
N ASP A 127 17.06 -2.51 15.24
CA ASP A 127 17.10 -1.07 14.95
C ASP A 127 16.52 -0.85 13.55
N VAL A 128 15.27 -0.32 13.51
CA VAL A 128 14.54 -0.14 12.25
C VAL A 128 15.12 1.06 11.51
N PRO A 129 15.57 0.90 10.26
CA PRO A 129 16.09 2.01 9.47
C PRO A 129 14.98 3.00 9.08
N SER A 130 15.38 4.13 8.54
CA SER A 130 14.54 5.10 7.86
C SER A 130 15.20 5.53 6.56
N TYR A 131 14.43 5.70 5.47
CA TYR A 131 14.97 6.15 4.20
C TYR A 131 14.69 7.62 3.96
N ASN A 132 15.74 8.40 3.81
CA ASN A 132 15.65 9.82 3.51
C ASN A 132 15.57 10.04 1.99
N PHE A 133 14.38 10.29 1.46
CA PHE A 133 14.14 10.50 0.03
C PHE A 133 14.83 11.74 -0.56
N VAL A 134 15.18 12.72 0.25
CA VAL A 134 15.89 13.92 -0.19
C VAL A 134 17.38 13.61 -0.43
N THR A 135 18.03 13.01 0.57
CA THR A 135 19.45 12.64 0.49
C THR A 135 19.65 11.36 -0.33
N GLY A 136 18.63 10.50 -0.43
CA GLY A 136 18.71 9.19 -1.06
C GLY A 136 19.51 8.19 -0.26
N LYS A 137 19.48 8.28 1.07
CA LYS A 137 20.25 7.43 1.97
C LYS A 137 19.39 6.79 3.04
N ARG A 138 19.77 5.59 3.43
CA ARG A 138 19.23 4.91 4.60
C ARG A 138 19.95 5.42 5.86
N GLU A 139 19.16 5.77 6.86
CA GLU A 139 19.62 6.36 8.13
C GLU A 139 19.11 5.54 9.31
N TYR A 140 19.83 5.57 10.43
CA TYR A 140 19.43 4.93 11.68
C TYR A 140 19.30 6.00 12.76
N HIS A 141 18.12 6.15 13.32
CA HIS A 141 17.81 7.14 14.36
C HIS A 141 17.61 6.51 15.74
N GLY A 142 18.03 5.24 15.91
CA GLY A 142 17.87 4.48 17.15
C GLY A 142 16.43 4.06 17.43
N HIS A 143 15.63 3.89 16.38
CA HIS A 143 14.27 3.37 16.49
C HIS A 143 14.29 1.86 16.73
N LYS A 144 14.35 1.49 18.00
CA LYS A 144 14.37 0.10 18.43
C LYS A 144 12.97 -0.50 18.46
N LEU A 145 12.78 -1.64 17.79
CA LEU A 145 11.55 -2.39 17.77
C LEU A 145 11.79 -3.79 18.32
N LYS A 146 10.88 -4.24 19.17
CA LYS A 146 10.80 -5.62 19.66
C LYS A 146 9.32 -5.99 19.72
N ILE A 147 8.95 -7.17 19.25
CA ILE A 147 7.55 -7.63 19.25
C ILE A 147 7.32 -8.78 20.23
N GLY A 148 6.24 -8.68 21.01
CA GLY A 148 5.75 -9.70 21.94
C GLY A 148 4.66 -10.58 21.30
N GLN A 149 3.94 -11.34 22.11
CA GLN A 149 2.93 -12.31 21.61
C GLN A 149 1.69 -11.67 20.97
N LYS A 150 1.30 -10.49 21.45
CA LYS A 150 0.14 -9.75 20.93
C LYS A 150 0.50 -8.72 19.86
N ASP A 151 1.79 -8.56 19.61
CA ASP A 151 2.27 -7.58 18.64
C ASP A 151 2.21 -8.15 17.23
N VAL A 152 1.82 -7.34 16.28
CA VAL A 152 1.78 -7.66 14.86
C VAL A 152 2.57 -6.63 14.06
N LEU A 153 3.37 -7.10 13.12
CA LEU A 153 4.12 -6.22 12.22
C LEU A 153 3.25 -5.93 11.00
N VAL A 154 2.97 -4.65 10.74
CA VAL A 154 2.18 -4.21 9.59
C VAL A 154 3.11 -3.54 8.60
N MET A 155 3.47 -4.26 7.55
CA MET A 155 4.46 -3.82 6.57
C MET A 155 3.79 -3.42 5.27
N GLU A 156 4.08 -2.22 4.78
CA GLU A 156 3.55 -1.75 3.51
C GLU A 156 4.66 -1.41 2.52
N GLY A 157 4.45 -1.78 1.26
CA GLY A 157 5.36 -1.48 0.18
C GLY A 157 4.91 -2.12 -1.13
N ILE A 158 5.50 -1.69 -2.25
CA ILE A 158 5.12 -2.21 -3.57
C ILE A 158 5.48 -3.70 -3.73
N HIS A 159 6.48 -4.19 -3.00
CA HIS A 159 6.99 -5.57 -3.08
C HIS A 159 6.42 -6.51 -2.00
N GLY A 160 5.41 -6.08 -1.23
CA GLY A 160 4.87 -6.86 -0.11
C GLY A 160 4.32 -8.26 -0.45
N LEU A 161 4.03 -8.53 -1.73
CA LEU A 161 3.58 -9.84 -2.21
C LEU A 161 4.63 -10.56 -3.05
N ASN A 162 5.79 -9.95 -3.29
CA ASN A 162 6.82 -10.58 -4.12
C ASN A 162 7.41 -11.81 -3.42
N GLY A 163 7.39 -12.97 -4.10
CA GLY A 163 7.88 -14.24 -3.57
C GLY A 163 9.34 -14.18 -3.10
N THR A 164 10.20 -13.38 -3.75
CA THR A 164 11.61 -13.20 -3.33
C THR A 164 11.70 -12.70 -1.88
N LEU A 165 10.79 -11.81 -1.46
CA LEU A 165 10.73 -11.32 -0.08
C LEU A 165 9.96 -12.29 0.82
N THR A 166 8.81 -12.79 0.35
CA THR A 166 7.83 -13.44 1.24
C THR A 166 8.11 -14.92 1.48
N ASN A 167 8.89 -15.59 0.62
CA ASN A 167 9.15 -17.03 0.74
C ASN A 167 9.95 -17.40 1.99
N GLU A 168 10.75 -16.49 2.54
CA GLU A 168 11.53 -16.72 3.76
C GLU A 168 10.72 -16.42 5.05
N ILE A 169 9.50 -15.86 4.93
CA ILE A 169 8.61 -15.63 6.06
C ILE A 169 7.69 -16.85 6.20
N PRO A 170 7.57 -17.45 7.41
CA PRO A 170 6.71 -18.61 7.62
C PRO A 170 5.26 -18.35 7.16
N GLU A 171 4.68 -19.31 6.43
CA GLU A 171 3.35 -19.15 5.82
C GLU A 171 2.24 -19.01 6.85
N ASP A 172 2.38 -19.66 8.00
CA ASP A 172 1.46 -19.58 9.12
C ASP A 172 1.52 -18.21 9.83
N ALA A 173 2.65 -17.52 9.76
CA ALA A 173 2.83 -16.21 10.40
C ALA A 173 2.36 -15.04 9.53
N LYS A 174 2.32 -15.18 8.20
CA LYS A 174 2.05 -14.05 7.27
C LYS A 174 0.59 -13.98 6.81
N TYR A 175 0.13 -12.76 6.55
CA TYR A 175 -1.15 -12.43 5.90
C TYR A 175 -0.92 -11.37 4.84
N ARG A 176 -1.35 -11.64 3.62
CA ARG A 176 -1.04 -10.85 2.42
C ARG A 176 -2.26 -10.10 1.94
N ILE A 177 -2.12 -8.79 1.79
CA ILE A 177 -3.19 -7.89 1.39
C ILE A 177 -2.79 -7.13 0.14
N TYR A 178 -3.61 -7.21 -0.91
CA TYR A 178 -3.45 -6.38 -2.10
C TYR A 178 -4.41 -5.20 -2.07
N VAL A 179 -3.86 -3.98 -2.03
CA VAL A 179 -4.65 -2.74 -2.04
C VAL A 179 -4.64 -2.15 -3.45
N SER A 180 -5.79 -2.10 -4.07
CA SER A 180 -6.02 -1.46 -5.37
C SER A 180 -6.81 -0.15 -5.23
N ALA A 181 -6.84 0.64 -6.30
CA ALA A 181 -7.72 1.81 -6.42
C ALA A 181 -8.48 1.67 -7.76
N LEU A 182 -9.41 0.73 -7.78
CA LEU A 182 -10.22 0.44 -8.96
C LEU A 182 -11.41 1.39 -9.02
N ASN A 183 -11.44 2.26 -10.03
CA ASN A 183 -12.56 3.15 -10.25
C ASN A 183 -13.86 2.35 -10.33
N GLN A 184 -14.85 2.76 -9.52
CA GLN A 184 -16.12 2.06 -9.39
C GLN A 184 -17.17 2.62 -10.34
N ILE A 185 -16.95 3.83 -10.87
CA ILE A 185 -17.86 4.49 -11.81
C ILE A 185 -17.21 4.59 -13.19
N ASN A 186 -18.04 4.58 -14.20
CA ASN A 186 -17.69 4.82 -15.59
C ASN A 186 -18.04 6.28 -15.96
N LEU A 187 -17.47 6.76 -17.07
CA LEU A 187 -17.87 8.07 -17.60
C LEU A 187 -19.36 8.02 -18.05
N ASP A 188 -19.72 6.97 -18.76
CA ASP A 188 -21.07 6.63 -19.20
C ASP A 188 -21.22 5.11 -19.35
N GLU A 189 -22.34 4.62 -19.91
CA GLU A 189 -22.64 3.19 -20.08
C GLU A 189 -21.61 2.44 -20.93
N HIS A 190 -20.81 3.12 -21.75
CA HIS A 190 -19.89 2.52 -22.70
C HIS A 190 -18.42 2.86 -22.45
N ASN A 191 -18.14 3.93 -21.70
CA ASN A 191 -16.80 4.47 -21.51
C ASN A 191 -16.37 4.32 -20.05
N ARG A 192 -15.35 3.47 -19.83
CA ARG A 192 -14.74 3.28 -18.51
C ARG A 192 -13.73 4.40 -18.22
N ILE A 193 -13.65 4.79 -16.97
CA ILE A 193 -12.54 5.61 -16.47
C ILE A 193 -11.40 4.65 -16.06
N PRO A 194 -10.22 4.70 -16.70
CA PRO A 194 -9.11 3.85 -16.34
C PRO A 194 -8.67 4.07 -14.88
N SER A 195 -8.46 3.00 -14.13
CA SER A 195 -7.97 3.10 -12.74
C SER A 195 -6.57 3.73 -12.65
N SER A 196 -5.78 3.63 -13.72
CA SER A 196 -4.49 4.31 -13.84
C SER A 196 -4.61 5.84 -13.75
N ASP A 197 -5.68 6.41 -14.31
CA ASP A 197 -5.90 7.86 -14.36
C ASP A 197 -6.24 8.41 -12.98
N GLY A 198 -7.13 7.74 -12.25
CA GLY A 198 -7.42 8.07 -10.85
C GLY A 198 -6.17 8.02 -9.99
N ARG A 199 -5.33 6.96 -10.15
CA ARG A 199 -4.06 6.85 -9.41
C ARG A 199 -3.04 7.92 -9.82
N LEU A 200 -3.00 8.31 -11.09
CA LEU A 200 -2.16 9.42 -11.53
C LEU A 200 -2.57 10.73 -10.86
N LEU A 201 -3.86 11.03 -10.80
CA LEU A 201 -4.37 12.23 -10.10
C LEU A 201 -4.00 12.19 -8.61
N ARG A 202 -4.22 11.08 -7.93
CA ARG A 202 -3.80 10.88 -6.52
C ARG A 202 -2.30 11.10 -6.36
N ARG A 203 -1.47 10.60 -7.31
CA ARG A 203 -0.02 10.76 -7.27
C ARG A 203 0.39 12.21 -7.44
N ILE A 204 -0.21 12.95 -8.39
CA ILE A 204 0.06 14.37 -8.59
C ILE A 204 -0.20 15.14 -7.29
N VAL A 205 -1.36 14.93 -6.67
CA VAL A 205 -1.73 15.60 -5.41
C VAL A 205 -0.73 15.26 -4.30
N ARG A 206 -0.44 13.97 -4.09
CA ARG A 206 0.51 13.53 -3.06
C ARG A 206 1.89 14.10 -3.29
N ASP A 207 2.42 14.01 -4.50
CA ASP A 207 3.79 14.42 -4.82
C ASP A 207 3.96 15.95 -4.66
N ALA A 208 2.94 16.73 -5.00
CA ALA A 208 2.91 18.15 -4.75
C ALA A 208 2.89 18.50 -3.24
N MET A 209 2.13 17.75 -2.45
CA MET A 209 1.97 18.05 -1.02
C MET A 209 3.14 17.53 -0.15
N THR A 210 3.76 16.41 -0.52
CA THR A 210 4.69 15.70 0.38
C THR A 210 6.08 15.45 -0.18
N ARG A 211 6.27 15.52 -1.50
CA ARG A 211 7.55 15.20 -2.17
C ARG A 211 8.17 16.37 -2.92
N GLY A 212 7.48 17.51 -2.98
CA GLY A 212 7.96 18.73 -3.65
C GLY A 212 8.06 18.63 -5.17
N ASN A 213 7.46 17.61 -5.81
CA ASN A 213 7.42 17.47 -7.26
C ASN A 213 6.18 18.17 -7.81
N ASP A 214 6.32 18.84 -8.95
CA ASP A 214 5.17 19.39 -9.66
C ASP A 214 4.43 18.32 -10.51
N ALA A 215 3.27 18.70 -11.06
CA ALA A 215 2.46 17.80 -11.86
C ALA A 215 3.19 17.34 -13.14
N ARG A 216 4.00 18.19 -13.76
CA ARG A 216 4.75 17.86 -14.98
C ARG A 216 5.82 16.80 -14.70
N GLU A 217 6.54 16.95 -13.60
CA GLU A 217 7.53 15.96 -13.15
C GLU A 217 6.87 14.61 -12.84
N THR A 218 5.74 14.63 -12.15
CA THR A 218 4.99 13.41 -11.84
C THR A 218 4.50 12.71 -13.10
N ILE A 219 3.92 13.44 -14.06
CA ILE A 219 3.44 12.90 -15.34
C ILE A 219 4.61 12.34 -16.16
N SER A 220 5.74 13.03 -16.22
CA SER A 220 6.90 12.59 -17.02
C SER A 220 7.47 11.24 -16.57
N ARG A 221 7.25 10.85 -15.30
CA ARG A 221 7.69 9.57 -14.72
C ARG A 221 6.62 8.49 -14.77
N TRP A 222 5.38 8.82 -15.16
CA TRP A 222 4.26 7.90 -15.01
C TRP A 222 4.41 6.63 -15.83
N ASP A 223 4.91 6.71 -17.05
CA ASP A 223 5.13 5.53 -17.90
C ASP A 223 6.14 4.57 -17.28
N SER A 224 7.22 5.08 -16.69
CA SER A 224 8.20 4.25 -15.97
C SER A 224 7.57 3.55 -14.75
N VAL A 225 6.73 4.27 -14.01
CA VAL A 225 5.99 3.69 -12.86
C VAL A 225 5.05 2.59 -13.33
N ARG A 226 4.29 2.82 -14.41
CA ARG A 226 3.39 1.82 -14.99
C ARG A 226 4.13 0.57 -15.43
N LYS A 227 5.26 0.72 -16.12
CA LYS A 227 6.11 -0.42 -16.50
C LYS A 227 6.60 -1.17 -15.25
N GLY A 228 7.04 -0.46 -14.22
CA GLY A 228 7.46 -1.09 -12.96
C GLY A 228 6.35 -1.87 -12.28
N GLU A 229 5.11 -1.37 -12.32
CA GLU A 229 3.93 -2.07 -11.79
C GLU A 229 3.63 -3.37 -12.56
N GLU A 230 3.71 -3.34 -13.89
CA GLU A 230 3.50 -4.49 -14.76
C GLU A 230 4.56 -5.57 -14.53
N ASP A 231 5.81 -5.17 -14.33
CA ASP A 231 6.92 -6.09 -14.17
C ASP A 231 7.04 -6.64 -12.72
N ASN A 232 6.70 -5.84 -11.70
CA ASN A 232 7.08 -6.15 -10.32
C ASN A 232 5.91 -6.24 -9.31
N ILE A 233 4.68 -5.84 -9.69
CA ILE A 233 3.55 -5.80 -8.75
C ILE A 233 2.40 -6.68 -9.22
N PHE A 234 1.90 -6.45 -10.43
CA PHE A 234 0.72 -7.17 -10.94
C PHE A 234 0.91 -8.69 -11.05
N PRO A 235 2.10 -9.23 -11.37
CA PRO A 235 2.30 -10.68 -11.42
C PRO A 235 2.07 -11.38 -10.07
N TYR A 236 2.15 -10.66 -8.95
CA TYR A 236 2.01 -11.21 -7.61
C TYR A 236 0.65 -10.93 -6.95
N GLN A 237 -0.27 -10.26 -7.63
CA GLN A 237 -1.55 -9.87 -7.02
C GLN A 237 -2.40 -11.08 -6.58
N GLU A 238 -2.29 -12.20 -7.27
CA GLU A 238 -3.02 -13.44 -6.96
C GLU A 238 -2.47 -14.18 -5.73
N GLU A 239 -1.30 -13.77 -5.22
CA GLU A 239 -0.72 -14.29 -3.98
C GLU A 239 -1.38 -13.69 -2.73
N ALA A 240 -2.27 -12.72 -2.89
CA ALA A 240 -2.95 -12.08 -1.78
C ALA A 240 -3.99 -12.99 -1.13
N ASP A 241 -4.01 -13.01 0.21
CA ASP A 241 -5.08 -13.65 0.99
C ASP A 241 -6.40 -12.85 0.88
N VAL A 242 -6.30 -11.53 0.72
CA VAL A 242 -7.45 -10.64 0.50
C VAL A 242 -7.09 -9.46 -0.39
N MET A 243 -8.06 -9.01 -1.19
CA MET A 243 -7.97 -7.78 -1.98
C MET A 243 -8.88 -6.70 -1.39
N PHE A 244 -8.35 -5.47 -1.31
CA PHE A 244 -9.10 -4.30 -0.85
C PHE A 244 -9.10 -3.20 -1.90
N ASN A 245 -10.30 -2.71 -2.25
CA ASN A 245 -10.44 -1.56 -3.15
C ASN A 245 -10.55 -0.27 -2.35
N SER A 246 -9.55 0.58 -2.44
CA SER A 246 -9.47 1.86 -1.72
C SER A 246 -10.21 3.01 -2.43
N ALA A 247 -10.66 2.80 -3.68
CA ALA A 247 -11.35 3.87 -4.41
C ALA A 247 -12.75 4.11 -3.85
N GLN A 248 -13.10 5.37 -3.75
CA GLN A 248 -14.42 5.84 -3.35
C GLN A 248 -15.22 6.24 -4.60
N VAL A 249 -16.54 6.05 -4.59
CA VAL A 249 -17.40 6.40 -5.72
C VAL A 249 -17.41 7.92 -5.99
N TYR A 250 -17.22 8.72 -4.93
CA TYR A 250 -17.28 10.18 -4.97
C TYR A 250 -15.89 10.83 -5.21
N GLU A 251 -14.82 10.07 -5.33
CA GLU A 251 -13.47 10.57 -5.58
C GLU A 251 -13.27 10.89 -7.07
#